data_f3ced750a70223ffa27c5c2c8a6f616d
#
_entry.id   f3ced750a70223ffa27c5c2c8a6f616d
#
_cell.length_a   1.000
_cell.length_b   1.000
_cell.length_c   1.000
_cell.angle_alpha   90.00
_cell.angle_beta   90.00
_cell.angle_gamma   90.00
#
_symmetry.space_group_name_H-M   'P 1'
#
loop_
_entity.id
_entity.type
_entity.pdbx_description
1 polymer ?
#
loop_
_entity_poly.entity_id
_entity_poly.type
_entity_poly.pdbx_seq_one_letter_code
_entity_poly.pdbx_strand_id
1 'polypeptide(L)'
;MTFERHSLSARRRGANRLLQPTLALLVAFAATGAAHAQDAAALHAKFESLQDKLAHNPYGRPLVLQSTQTSDRLEGEVYARVDQPYPAVRKALQGTDNWCGILILHLNVKMCHAQPAGLDMALGRKYDQPVDDAYKLHFDYKLASDGPDYLKAELTSGDGPLGTKDYRIAVEAAPLDATHTMLHMSYAYGFGFTARMAMKAYLSTAGADKVGFSVSGKDADGKPTYVGGVRGLVERNTMRYYLAIDDYVAAPAPSQLEQRLGTWFDATERYPRQLHEVEKNDYLVMKREEAKR
;
A
#
# COMPACT_ATOMS: atom_id res chain seq x y z
N MET A 1 62.01 -69.40 9.38
CA MET A 1 62.99 -68.35 9.65
C MET A 1 62.22 -67.04 9.59
N THR A 2 61.79 -66.60 10.78
CA THR A 2 62.32 -65.43 11.50
C THR A 2 62.06 -64.10 10.72
N PHE A 3 61.41 -63.09 11.17
CA PHE A 3 61.35 -62.42 12.48
C PHE A 3 60.15 -61.52 12.55
N GLU A 4 59.51 -61.44 13.74
CA GLU A 4 58.63 -60.42 14.23
C GLU A 4 59.27 -59.02 14.23
N ARG A 5 58.46 -57.97 14.09
CA ARG A 5 58.57 -56.81 14.99
C ARG A 5 57.27 -56.09 15.15
N HIS A 6 56.87 -56.03 16.40
CA HIS A 6 55.87 -55.13 16.97
C HIS A 6 56.26 -53.65 16.81
N SER A 7 55.30 -52.79 16.65
CA SER A 7 55.38 -51.42 17.21
C SER A 7 54.01 -50.88 17.57
N LEU A 8 53.95 -50.49 18.79
CA LEU A 8 52.87 -49.99 19.60
C LEU A 8 52.30 -48.61 19.14
N SER A 9 51.01 -48.49 19.15
CA SER A 9 50.20 -47.51 19.92
C SER A 9 50.63 -46.06 19.99
N ALA A 10 49.75 -45.18 19.60
CA ALA A 10 49.46 -43.98 20.34
C ALA A 10 48.02 -43.50 20.09
N ARG A 11 47.16 -43.76 21.08
CA ARG A 11 45.87 -43.04 21.25
C ARG A 11 46.16 -41.57 21.50
N ARG A 12 45.66 -40.69 20.65
CA ARG A 12 45.40 -39.30 21.04
C ARG A 12 43.92 -39.04 21.05
N ARG A 13 43.35 -38.90 22.21
CA ARG A 13 42.06 -38.27 22.49
C ARG A 13 42.19 -36.78 22.16
N GLY A 14 41.42 -36.29 21.17
CA GLY A 14 41.22 -34.87 20.90
C GLY A 14 39.83 -34.50 21.32
N ALA A 15 39.68 -33.93 22.49
CA ALA A 15 38.50 -33.12 22.84
C ALA A 15 38.54 -31.84 21.98
N ASN A 16 37.44 -31.51 21.29
CA ASN A 16 36.99 -30.17 20.98
C ASN A 16 35.87 -30.21 19.92
N ARG A 17 34.67 -30.52 20.34
CA ARG A 17 33.48 -30.20 19.55
C ARG A 17 32.35 -29.81 20.49
N LEU A 18 32.39 -28.62 21.09
CA LEU A 18 31.25 -28.04 21.80
C LEU A 18 31.39 -26.50 21.90
N LEU A 19 31.51 -25.78 20.78
CA LEU A 19 31.50 -24.30 20.84
C LEU A 19 31.13 -23.67 19.46
N GLN A 20 30.06 -24.10 18.79
CA GLN A 20 29.68 -23.43 17.54
C GLN A 20 28.18 -23.23 17.24
N PRO A 21 27.15 -23.36 18.14
CA PRO A 21 25.82 -22.91 17.79
C PRO A 21 25.47 -21.47 18.22
N THR A 22 26.24 -20.84 19.11
CA THR A 22 25.85 -19.53 19.68
C THR A 22 26.23 -18.32 18.82
N LEU A 23 27.23 -18.43 17.95
CA LEU A 23 27.66 -17.30 17.13
C LEU A 23 26.78 -17.05 15.90
N ALA A 24 26.19 -18.12 15.34
CA ALA A 24 25.29 -18.00 14.17
C ALA A 24 23.95 -17.32 14.52
N LEU A 25 23.44 -17.50 15.74
CA LEU A 25 22.16 -16.88 16.16
C LEU A 25 22.30 -15.37 16.42
N LEU A 26 23.44 -14.93 16.92
CA LEU A 26 23.73 -13.50 17.14
C LEU A 26 23.97 -12.72 15.85
N VAL A 27 24.54 -13.34 14.82
CA VAL A 27 24.75 -12.71 13.51
C VAL A 27 23.42 -12.55 12.74
N ALA A 28 22.49 -13.50 12.88
CA ALA A 28 21.18 -13.39 12.22
C ALA A 28 20.31 -12.25 12.82
N PHE A 29 20.36 -12.04 14.14
CA PHE A 29 19.65 -10.93 14.80
C PHE A 29 20.27 -9.56 14.46
N ALA A 30 21.59 -9.48 14.31
CA ALA A 30 22.26 -8.24 13.92
C ALA A 30 21.98 -7.86 12.45
N ALA A 31 21.83 -8.83 11.55
CA ALA A 31 21.56 -8.58 10.13
C ALA A 31 20.13 -8.04 9.88
N THR A 32 19.12 -8.53 10.62
CA THR A 32 17.74 -8.01 10.49
C THR A 32 17.63 -6.59 11.06
N GLY A 33 18.24 -6.29 12.19
CA GLY A 33 18.25 -4.94 12.75
C GLY A 33 18.92 -3.90 11.84
N ALA A 34 19.98 -4.27 11.14
CA ALA A 34 20.67 -3.38 10.20
C ALA A 34 19.82 -3.06 8.95
N ALA A 35 19.06 -4.02 8.42
CA ALA A 35 18.17 -3.80 7.28
C ALA A 35 17.02 -2.82 7.62
N HIS A 36 16.38 -2.98 8.78
CA HIS A 36 15.31 -2.08 9.23
C HIS A 36 15.80 -0.64 9.46
N ALA A 37 16.98 -0.48 10.05
CA ALA A 37 17.60 0.84 10.25
C ALA A 37 17.93 1.52 8.92
N GLN A 38 18.34 0.77 7.90
CA GLN A 38 18.62 1.29 6.57
C GLN A 38 17.33 1.73 5.86
N ASP A 39 16.24 0.96 5.96
CA ASP A 39 14.94 1.30 5.37
C ASP A 39 14.33 2.54 6.04
N ALA A 40 14.38 2.65 7.37
CA ALA A 40 13.94 3.83 8.10
C ALA A 40 14.76 5.08 7.68
N ALA A 41 16.09 4.98 7.61
CA ALA A 41 16.94 6.08 7.18
C ALA A 41 16.66 6.50 5.72
N ALA A 42 16.38 5.56 4.83
CA ALA A 42 16.04 5.85 3.45
C ALA A 42 14.70 6.62 3.36
N LEU A 43 13.69 6.23 4.16
CA LEU A 43 12.41 6.93 4.22
C LEU A 43 12.58 8.36 4.77
N HIS A 44 13.37 8.54 5.84
CA HIS A 44 13.71 9.86 6.37
C HIS A 44 14.39 10.75 5.33
N ALA A 45 15.44 10.27 4.66
CA ALA A 45 16.14 11.00 3.61
C ALA A 45 15.21 11.39 2.46
N LYS A 46 14.28 10.51 2.09
CA LYS A 46 13.26 10.82 1.08
C LYS A 46 12.34 11.94 1.53
N PHE A 47 11.84 11.91 2.77
CA PHE A 47 11.01 12.98 3.31
C PHE A 47 11.76 14.32 3.39
N GLU A 48 13.01 14.33 3.80
CA GLU A 48 13.85 15.53 3.77
C GLU A 48 13.96 16.11 2.35
N SER A 49 14.15 15.27 1.34
CA SER A 49 14.21 15.70 -0.06
C SER A 49 12.90 16.26 -0.60
N LEU A 50 11.77 15.96 0.07
CA LEU A 50 10.42 16.37 -0.33
C LEU A 50 9.86 17.50 0.53
N GLN A 51 10.57 18.03 1.53
CA GLN A 51 10.04 18.98 2.50
C GLN A 51 9.39 20.22 1.87
N ASP A 52 10.03 20.82 0.86
CA ASP A 52 9.44 21.98 0.16
C ASP A 52 8.12 21.60 -0.54
N LYS A 53 8.06 20.45 -1.19
CA LYS A 53 6.84 19.95 -1.84
C LYS A 53 5.75 19.55 -0.86
N LEU A 54 6.13 19.05 0.32
CA LEU A 54 5.17 18.74 1.39
C LEU A 54 4.58 20.00 2.00
N ALA A 55 5.36 21.09 2.09
CA ALA A 55 4.91 22.38 2.60
C ALA A 55 4.11 23.19 1.55
N HIS A 56 4.52 23.13 0.28
CA HIS A 56 3.96 23.92 -0.82
C HIS A 56 3.39 23.02 -1.90
N ASN A 57 2.12 22.66 -1.79
CA ASN A 57 1.45 21.75 -2.72
C ASN A 57 -0.03 22.12 -2.91
N PRO A 58 -0.69 21.62 -3.97
CA PRO A 58 -2.09 21.93 -4.26
C PRO A 58 -3.10 21.11 -3.44
N TYR A 59 -2.64 20.20 -2.56
CA TYR A 59 -3.54 19.26 -1.86
C TYR A 59 -4.12 19.84 -0.55
N GLY A 60 -3.62 20.99 -0.08
CA GLY A 60 -4.06 21.60 1.19
C GLY A 60 -3.69 20.78 2.43
N ARG A 61 -2.72 19.87 2.30
CA ARG A 61 -2.18 18.99 3.34
C ARG A 61 -0.75 18.57 3.00
N PRO A 62 0.09 18.20 3.98
CA PRO A 62 1.48 17.82 3.71
C PRO A 62 1.55 16.45 2.99
N LEU A 63 1.41 16.51 1.66
CA LEU A 63 1.33 15.36 0.78
C LEU A 63 2.03 15.65 -0.55
N VAL A 64 2.74 14.64 -1.08
CA VAL A 64 3.27 14.61 -2.44
C VAL A 64 2.78 13.36 -3.14
N LEU A 65 2.10 13.52 -4.27
CA LEU A 65 1.69 12.42 -5.13
C LEU A 65 2.57 12.40 -6.37
N GLN A 66 3.06 11.22 -6.72
CA GLN A 66 3.86 10.94 -7.91
C GLN A 66 3.28 9.76 -8.66
N SER A 67 3.50 9.68 -9.97
CA SER A 67 3.08 8.53 -10.76
C SER A 67 4.04 8.26 -11.91
N THR A 68 4.20 7.00 -12.25
CA THR A 68 4.98 6.54 -13.39
C THR A 68 4.14 5.61 -14.27
N GLN A 69 4.43 5.63 -15.56
CA GLN A 69 3.81 4.77 -16.54
C GLN A 69 4.89 4.26 -17.50
N THR A 70 4.98 2.94 -17.64
CA THR A 70 5.76 2.27 -18.69
C THR A 70 4.82 1.66 -19.73
N SER A 71 5.37 0.88 -20.66
CA SER A 71 4.59 0.15 -21.65
C SER A 71 3.64 -0.88 -21.06
N ASP A 72 3.94 -1.42 -19.87
CA ASP A 72 3.29 -2.58 -19.26
C ASP A 72 3.04 -2.47 -17.75
N ARG A 73 3.39 -1.32 -17.13
CA ARG A 73 3.23 -1.08 -15.69
C ARG A 73 2.76 0.33 -15.40
N LEU A 74 1.93 0.44 -14.40
CA LEU A 74 1.50 1.70 -13.78
C LEU A 74 1.85 1.67 -12.30
N GLU A 75 2.28 2.82 -11.79
CA GLU A 75 2.58 3.02 -10.38
C GLU A 75 2.21 4.44 -9.95
N GLY A 76 1.58 4.54 -8.80
CA GLY A 76 1.33 5.79 -8.11
C GLY A 76 1.86 5.70 -6.68
N GLU A 77 2.43 6.79 -6.20
CA GLU A 77 3.03 6.90 -4.87
C GLU A 77 2.52 8.14 -4.16
N VAL A 78 2.32 8.01 -2.85
CA VAL A 78 2.05 9.14 -1.94
C VAL A 78 3.07 9.14 -0.83
N TYR A 79 3.69 10.28 -0.61
CA TYR A 79 4.48 10.60 0.58
C TYR A 79 3.68 11.61 1.38
N ALA A 80 3.36 11.31 2.64
CA ALA A 80 2.53 12.17 3.46
C ALA A 80 2.99 12.19 4.93
N ARG A 81 2.82 13.34 5.58
CA ARG A 81 2.81 13.42 7.04
C ARG A 81 1.41 13.07 7.54
N VAL A 82 1.31 12.09 8.40
CA VAL A 82 0.08 11.69 9.09
C VAL A 82 0.10 12.30 10.49
N ASP A 83 -0.98 12.96 10.88
CA ASP A 83 -1.12 13.66 12.17
C ASP A 83 -1.55 12.66 13.27
N GLN A 84 -0.79 11.56 13.39
CA GLN A 84 -0.93 10.49 14.39
C GLN A 84 0.45 9.99 14.79
N PRO A 85 0.66 9.61 16.05
CA PRO A 85 1.93 9.05 16.51
C PRO A 85 2.19 7.68 15.86
N TYR A 86 3.45 7.38 15.58
CA TYR A 86 3.87 6.16 14.92
C TYR A 86 3.32 4.85 15.54
N PRO A 87 3.24 4.68 16.88
CA PRO A 87 2.65 3.47 17.45
C PRO A 87 1.17 3.25 17.08
N ALA A 88 0.39 4.33 16.89
CA ALA A 88 -1.00 4.24 16.45
C ALA A 88 -1.07 3.84 14.96
N VAL A 89 -0.27 4.47 14.10
CA VAL A 89 -0.16 4.13 12.67
C VAL A 89 0.30 2.68 12.50
N ARG A 90 1.35 2.28 13.21
CA ARG A 90 1.87 0.92 13.21
C ARG A 90 0.78 -0.11 13.56
N LYS A 91 0.04 0.11 14.64
CA LYS A 91 -1.05 -0.78 15.07
C LYS A 91 -2.18 -0.85 14.02
N ALA A 92 -2.54 0.26 13.40
CA ALA A 92 -3.61 0.34 12.41
C ALA A 92 -3.26 -0.38 11.09
N LEU A 93 -1.98 -0.49 10.74
CA LEU A 93 -1.51 -1.14 9.51
C LEU A 93 -1.18 -2.62 9.67
N GLN A 94 -1.28 -3.16 10.90
CA GLN A 94 -1.05 -4.59 11.19
C GLN A 94 -2.34 -5.40 11.03
N GLY A 95 -2.21 -6.61 10.43
CA GLY A 95 -3.28 -7.60 10.35
C GLY A 95 -4.30 -7.35 9.24
N THR A 96 -4.82 -8.43 8.75
CA THR A 96 -5.72 -8.48 7.59
C THR A 96 -7.10 -7.86 7.85
N ASP A 97 -7.61 -7.93 9.08
CA ASP A 97 -8.88 -7.28 9.46
C ASP A 97 -8.81 -5.76 9.31
N ASN A 98 -7.69 -5.14 9.75
CA ASN A 98 -7.49 -3.70 9.60
C ASN A 98 -7.43 -3.30 8.13
N TRP A 99 -6.74 -4.11 7.31
CA TRP A 99 -6.67 -3.85 5.87
C TRP A 99 -8.03 -3.99 5.18
N CYS A 100 -8.88 -4.94 5.58
CA CYS A 100 -10.25 -4.97 5.10
C CYS A 100 -11.03 -3.72 5.54
N GLY A 101 -10.85 -3.26 6.77
CA GLY A 101 -11.45 -2.02 7.27
C GLY A 101 -10.98 -0.76 6.54
N ILE A 102 -9.76 -0.75 6.00
CA ILE A 102 -9.22 0.31 5.14
C ILE A 102 -9.81 0.19 3.72
N LEU A 103 -9.66 -0.97 3.11
CA LEU A 103 -9.95 -1.14 1.68
C LEU A 103 -11.45 -1.05 1.37
N ILE A 104 -12.33 -1.44 2.30
CA ILE A 104 -13.79 -1.35 2.11
C ILE A 104 -14.27 0.10 1.91
N LEU A 105 -13.53 1.10 2.33
CA LEU A 105 -13.87 2.51 2.11
C LEU A 105 -13.83 2.89 0.62
N HIS A 106 -12.98 2.23 -0.18
CA HIS A 106 -12.88 2.53 -1.61
C HIS A 106 -14.16 2.17 -2.36
N LEU A 107 -14.62 3.05 -3.26
CA LEU A 107 -15.87 2.94 -4.03
C LEU A 107 -16.04 1.59 -4.73
N ASN A 108 -14.96 1.04 -5.28
CA ASN A 108 -15.01 -0.17 -6.10
C ASN A 108 -14.76 -1.46 -5.30
N VAL A 109 -14.44 -1.40 -4.02
CA VAL A 109 -14.31 -2.58 -3.16
C VAL A 109 -15.70 -2.95 -2.65
N LYS A 110 -16.25 -4.04 -3.16
CA LYS A 110 -17.61 -4.51 -2.88
C LYS A 110 -17.71 -5.47 -1.71
N MET A 111 -16.59 -6.11 -1.38
CA MET A 111 -16.46 -7.05 -0.29
C MET A 111 -14.97 -7.17 0.07
N CYS A 112 -14.68 -7.38 1.34
CA CYS A 112 -13.35 -7.77 1.80
C CYS A 112 -13.50 -8.72 3.00
N HIS A 113 -12.95 -9.92 2.85
CA HIS A 113 -12.86 -10.91 3.92
C HIS A 113 -11.41 -11.12 4.31
N ALA A 114 -11.09 -10.90 5.57
CA ALA A 114 -9.77 -11.16 6.12
C ALA A 114 -9.53 -12.67 6.22
N GLN A 115 -8.35 -13.09 5.80
CA GLN A 115 -7.82 -14.45 5.94
C GLN A 115 -6.54 -14.37 6.79
N PRO A 116 -6.05 -15.48 7.38
CA PRO A 116 -4.86 -15.44 8.24
C PRO A 116 -3.62 -14.85 7.59
N ALA A 117 -3.46 -14.98 6.27
CA ALA A 117 -2.30 -14.52 5.51
C ALA A 117 -2.68 -13.67 4.29
N GLY A 118 -3.93 -13.22 4.16
CA GLY A 118 -4.37 -12.48 2.98
C GLY A 118 -5.78 -11.94 3.08
N LEU A 119 -6.30 -11.48 1.97
CA LEU A 119 -7.64 -10.88 1.83
C LEU A 119 -8.35 -11.45 0.61
N ASP A 120 -9.58 -11.92 0.78
CA ASP A 120 -10.47 -12.22 -0.34
C ASP A 120 -11.34 -10.99 -0.62
N MET A 121 -11.23 -10.45 -1.82
CA MET A 121 -11.85 -9.20 -2.20
C MET A 121 -12.75 -9.35 -3.44
N ALA A 122 -13.81 -8.57 -3.48
CA ALA A 122 -14.60 -8.38 -4.69
C ALA A 122 -14.44 -6.94 -5.17
N LEU A 123 -13.91 -6.75 -6.39
CA LEU A 123 -13.67 -5.45 -7.02
C LEU A 123 -14.67 -5.20 -8.14
N GLY A 124 -15.49 -4.17 -7.99
CA GLY A 124 -16.41 -3.70 -9.02
C GLY A 124 -15.71 -2.84 -10.08
N ARG A 125 -16.22 -2.88 -11.30
CA ARG A 125 -15.84 -1.95 -12.38
C ARG A 125 -16.44 -0.57 -12.19
N LYS A 126 -17.60 -0.53 -11.52
CA LYS A 126 -18.37 0.66 -11.18
C LYS A 126 -18.81 0.61 -9.73
N TYR A 127 -19.10 1.76 -9.16
CA TYR A 127 -19.58 1.85 -7.78
C TYR A 127 -20.97 1.20 -7.57
N ASP A 128 -21.86 1.23 -8.55
CA ASP A 128 -23.22 0.70 -8.51
C ASP A 128 -23.36 -0.78 -8.92
N GLN A 129 -22.23 -1.47 -9.18
CA GLN A 129 -22.22 -2.85 -9.61
C GLN A 129 -22.56 -3.81 -8.46
N PRO A 130 -23.45 -4.82 -8.68
CA PRO A 130 -23.70 -5.88 -7.71
C PRO A 130 -22.41 -6.66 -7.38
N VAL A 131 -22.31 -7.15 -6.13
CA VAL A 131 -21.13 -7.91 -5.67
C VAL A 131 -20.92 -9.21 -6.46
N ASP A 132 -22.00 -9.84 -6.89
CA ASP A 132 -21.93 -11.11 -7.63
C ASP A 132 -21.30 -10.95 -9.03
N ASP A 133 -21.39 -9.75 -9.60
CA ASP A 133 -20.77 -9.39 -10.88
C ASP A 133 -19.34 -8.82 -10.73
N ALA A 134 -18.87 -8.66 -9.49
CA ALA A 134 -17.55 -8.12 -9.21
C ALA A 134 -16.44 -9.17 -9.42
N TYR A 135 -15.23 -8.71 -9.76
CA TYR A 135 -14.06 -9.56 -9.86
C TYR A 135 -13.63 -10.03 -8.48
N LYS A 136 -13.55 -11.34 -8.28
CA LYS A 136 -13.03 -11.95 -7.06
C LYS A 136 -11.52 -12.08 -7.17
N LEU A 137 -10.81 -11.54 -6.19
CA LEU A 137 -9.35 -11.51 -6.14
C LEU A 137 -8.89 -11.90 -4.75
N HIS A 138 -7.75 -12.59 -4.72
CA HIS A 138 -7.02 -12.83 -3.48
C HIS A 138 -5.79 -11.95 -3.43
N PHE A 139 -5.56 -11.31 -2.28
CA PHE A 139 -4.33 -10.57 -1.99
C PHE A 139 -3.59 -11.25 -0.85
N ASP A 140 -2.35 -11.66 -1.09
CA ASP A 140 -1.43 -12.05 -0.04
C ASP A 140 -1.06 -10.82 0.80
N TYR A 141 -1.12 -10.96 2.13
CA TYR A 141 -0.66 -9.94 3.08
C TYR A 141 0.67 -10.35 3.68
N LYS A 142 1.61 -9.42 3.69
CA LYS A 142 2.91 -9.57 4.32
C LYS A 142 3.26 -8.35 5.15
N LEU A 143 3.50 -8.56 6.43
CA LEU A 143 4.18 -7.59 7.29
C LEU A 143 5.69 -7.79 7.11
N ALA A 144 6.26 -7.07 6.13
CA ALA A 144 7.65 -7.25 5.71
C ALA A 144 8.65 -6.70 6.74
N SER A 145 8.24 -5.68 7.50
CA SER A 145 8.98 -5.10 8.61
C SER A 145 8.03 -4.63 9.69
N ASP A 146 8.36 -4.86 10.96
CA ASP A 146 7.56 -4.46 12.12
C ASP A 146 8.46 -4.09 13.31
N GLY A 147 9.12 -2.94 13.19
CA GLY A 147 10.04 -2.41 14.20
C GLY A 147 9.45 -1.29 15.04
N PRO A 148 10.16 -0.83 16.07
CA PRO A 148 9.78 0.31 16.89
C PRO A 148 9.89 1.65 16.16
N ASP A 149 10.65 1.72 15.07
CA ASP A 149 11.00 2.91 14.29
C ASP A 149 10.70 2.78 12.79
N TYR A 150 10.24 1.60 12.32
CA TYR A 150 9.89 1.36 10.93
C TYR A 150 8.93 0.20 10.78
N LEU A 151 7.92 0.40 9.93
CA LEU A 151 6.97 -0.62 9.50
C LEU A 151 6.91 -0.66 7.98
N LYS A 152 6.78 -1.89 7.43
CA LYS A 152 6.43 -2.12 6.03
C LYS A 152 5.41 -3.22 5.90
N ALA A 153 4.24 -2.89 5.35
CA ALA A 153 3.18 -3.82 5.02
C ALA A 153 2.97 -3.87 3.50
N GLU A 154 2.72 -5.06 2.96
CA GLU A 154 2.52 -5.29 1.54
C GLU A 154 1.29 -6.17 1.30
N LEU A 155 0.52 -5.80 0.28
CA LEU A 155 -0.56 -6.61 -0.29
C LEU A 155 -0.21 -6.87 -1.75
N THR A 156 -0.22 -8.13 -2.17
CA THR A 156 0.12 -8.52 -3.55
C THR A 156 -0.91 -9.47 -4.13
N SER A 157 -1.22 -9.33 -5.42
CA SER A 157 -2.06 -10.26 -6.16
C SER A 157 -1.49 -10.46 -7.57
N GLY A 158 -1.32 -11.72 -7.97
CA GLY A 158 -0.83 -12.06 -9.30
C GLY A 158 -1.81 -11.70 -10.42
N ASP A 159 -3.10 -11.77 -10.14
CA ASP A 159 -4.17 -11.56 -11.09
C ASP A 159 -5.01 -10.32 -10.75
N GLY A 160 -5.68 -9.75 -11.76
CA GLY A 160 -6.55 -8.60 -11.61
C GLY A 160 -7.64 -8.50 -12.67
N PRO A 161 -8.54 -7.51 -12.53
CA PRO A 161 -9.62 -7.30 -13.47
C PRO A 161 -9.12 -7.07 -14.91
N LEU A 162 -9.86 -7.60 -15.89
CA LEU A 162 -9.63 -7.33 -17.31
C LEU A 162 -8.23 -7.68 -17.84
N GLY A 163 -7.54 -8.65 -17.20
CA GLY A 163 -6.19 -9.07 -17.61
C GLY A 163 -5.09 -8.13 -17.11
N THR A 164 -5.36 -7.29 -16.15
CA THR A 164 -4.35 -6.63 -15.31
C THR A 164 -3.74 -7.65 -14.35
N LYS A 165 -2.55 -7.42 -13.86
CA LYS A 165 -1.78 -8.40 -13.08
C LYS A 165 -0.74 -7.74 -12.18
N ASP A 166 -0.07 -8.55 -11.38
CA ASP A 166 1.06 -8.12 -10.54
C ASP A 166 0.71 -6.89 -9.70
N TYR A 167 -0.47 -6.94 -9.05
CA TYR A 167 -0.90 -5.88 -8.14
C TYR A 167 -0.05 -5.84 -6.90
N ARG A 168 0.30 -4.63 -6.49
CA ARG A 168 0.99 -4.37 -5.23
C ARG A 168 0.48 -3.08 -4.61
N ILE A 169 0.09 -3.17 -3.35
CA ILE A 169 -0.05 -2.04 -2.44
C ILE A 169 1.02 -2.21 -1.38
N ALA A 170 1.90 -1.25 -1.23
CA ALA A 170 2.89 -1.26 -0.15
C ALA A 170 2.79 0.03 0.66
N VAL A 171 2.90 -0.11 1.97
CA VAL A 171 2.91 1.03 2.89
C VAL A 171 4.11 0.91 3.81
N GLU A 172 4.85 2.00 3.89
CA GLU A 172 5.98 2.19 4.80
C GLU A 172 5.66 3.33 5.76
N ALA A 173 6.00 3.17 7.00
CA ALA A 173 5.81 4.20 8.02
C ALA A 173 7.00 4.27 8.96
N ALA A 174 7.36 5.49 9.37
CA ALA A 174 8.40 5.77 10.37
C ALA A 174 8.01 7.01 11.21
N PRO A 175 8.45 7.12 12.47
CA PRO A 175 8.16 8.30 13.28
C PRO A 175 8.82 9.53 12.67
N LEU A 176 8.07 10.63 12.57
CA LEU A 176 8.63 11.95 12.26
C LEU A 176 8.97 12.70 13.55
N ASP A 177 8.03 12.68 14.50
CA ASP A 177 8.16 13.21 15.86
C ASP A 177 7.20 12.46 16.81
N ALA A 178 6.99 13.00 18.01
CA ALA A 178 6.13 12.35 19.02
C ALA A 178 4.65 12.24 18.61
N THR A 179 4.18 13.06 17.67
CA THR A 179 2.77 13.22 17.27
C THR A 179 2.51 12.96 15.80
N HIS A 180 3.56 12.88 14.99
CA HIS A 180 3.44 12.72 13.54
C HIS A 180 4.24 11.53 13.04
N THR A 181 3.73 10.93 11.98
CA THR A 181 4.33 9.80 11.27
C THR A 181 4.59 10.15 9.82
N MET A 182 5.76 9.79 9.31
CA MET A 182 6.02 9.72 7.87
C MET A 182 5.36 8.47 7.30
N LEU A 183 4.59 8.63 6.24
CA LEU A 183 3.94 7.54 5.53
C LEU A 183 4.29 7.62 4.05
N HIS A 184 4.78 6.52 3.49
CA HIS A 184 4.91 6.29 2.07
C HIS A 184 3.98 5.16 1.66
N MET A 185 3.14 5.39 0.67
CA MET A 185 2.28 4.38 0.08
C MET A 185 2.54 4.29 -1.42
N SER A 186 2.69 3.08 -1.94
CA SER A 186 2.72 2.80 -3.38
C SER A 186 1.59 1.88 -3.78
N TYR A 187 1.00 2.14 -4.96
CA TYR A 187 0.01 1.32 -5.62
C TYR A 187 0.45 1.07 -7.07
N ALA A 188 0.67 -0.17 -7.42
CA ALA A 188 1.20 -0.53 -8.72
C ALA A 188 0.50 -1.78 -9.28
N TYR A 189 0.42 -1.88 -10.61
CA TYR A 189 -0.02 -3.08 -11.32
C TYR A 189 0.53 -3.14 -12.74
N GLY A 190 0.65 -4.36 -13.24
CA GLY A 190 1.01 -4.65 -14.61
C GLY A 190 -0.22 -4.79 -15.53
N PHE A 191 -0.04 -4.61 -16.83
CA PHE A 191 -1.09 -4.80 -17.81
C PHE A 191 -0.53 -5.27 -19.16
N GLY A 192 -1.18 -6.28 -19.74
CA GLY A 192 -0.88 -6.78 -21.07
C GLY A 192 -1.69 -6.08 -22.17
N PHE A 193 -1.66 -6.66 -23.36
CA PHE A 193 -2.38 -6.10 -24.53
C PHE A 193 -3.89 -6.01 -24.30
N THR A 194 -4.53 -7.06 -23.78
CA THR A 194 -5.98 -7.12 -23.53
C THR A 194 -6.41 -6.04 -22.54
N ALA A 195 -5.71 -5.91 -21.41
CA ALA A 195 -5.99 -4.89 -20.40
C ALA A 195 -5.81 -3.47 -20.97
N ARG A 196 -4.78 -3.28 -21.81
CA ARG A 196 -4.55 -2.00 -22.50
C ARG A 196 -5.72 -1.61 -23.40
N MET A 197 -6.25 -2.56 -24.17
CA MET A 197 -7.40 -2.31 -25.03
C MET A 197 -8.67 -2.01 -24.23
N ALA A 198 -8.92 -2.76 -23.14
CA ALA A 198 -10.05 -2.52 -22.25
C ALA A 198 -9.98 -1.15 -21.56
N MET A 199 -8.79 -0.77 -21.05
CA MET A 199 -8.56 0.56 -20.47
C MET A 199 -8.73 1.68 -21.50
N LYS A 200 -8.25 1.49 -22.74
CA LYS A 200 -8.44 2.46 -23.82
C LYS A 200 -9.92 2.64 -24.17
N ALA A 201 -10.68 1.57 -24.25
CA ALA A 201 -12.12 1.62 -24.49
C ALA A 201 -12.88 2.35 -23.36
N TYR A 202 -12.55 2.04 -22.10
CA TYR A 202 -13.09 2.76 -20.93
C TYR A 202 -12.77 4.26 -20.97
N LEU A 203 -11.53 4.61 -21.24
CA LEU A 203 -11.04 6.01 -21.26
C LEU A 203 -11.57 6.81 -22.45
N SER A 204 -12.01 6.15 -23.53
CA SER A 204 -12.66 6.83 -24.66
C SER A 204 -14.15 7.05 -24.48
N THR A 205 -14.74 6.54 -23.38
CA THR A 205 -16.17 6.60 -23.05
C THR A 205 -16.39 7.15 -21.64
N ALA A 206 -16.75 6.30 -20.68
CA ALA A 206 -17.08 6.67 -19.29
C ALA A 206 -15.94 7.34 -18.51
N GLY A 207 -14.69 7.16 -18.91
CA GLY A 207 -13.50 7.74 -18.30
C GLY A 207 -12.90 8.94 -19.03
N ALA A 208 -13.53 9.41 -20.14
CA ALA A 208 -12.94 10.41 -21.02
C ALA A 208 -12.60 11.75 -20.32
N ASP A 209 -13.48 12.21 -19.45
CA ASP A 209 -13.33 13.47 -18.70
C ASP A 209 -12.63 13.34 -17.36
N LYS A 210 -12.26 12.10 -16.98
CA LYS A 210 -11.62 11.83 -15.69
C LYS A 210 -10.13 12.10 -15.76
N VAL A 211 -9.65 12.95 -14.85
CA VAL A 211 -8.25 13.38 -14.78
C VAL A 211 -7.59 12.94 -13.48
N GLY A 212 -6.27 12.88 -13.48
CA GLY A 212 -5.45 12.69 -12.29
C GLY A 212 -5.12 14.01 -11.60
N PHE A 213 -4.06 14.02 -10.82
CA PHE A 213 -3.64 15.13 -9.98
C PHE A 213 -2.41 15.88 -10.55
N SER A 214 -1.55 15.17 -11.28
CA SER A 214 -0.36 15.78 -11.87
C SER A 214 -0.75 16.77 -12.96
N VAL A 215 -0.20 17.99 -12.86
CA VAL A 215 -0.39 19.03 -13.88
C VAL A 215 0.38 18.62 -15.13
N SER A 216 -0.32 18.58 -16.27
CA SER A 216 0.25 18.28 -17.60
C SER A 216 0.51 19.52 -18.44
N GLY A 217 -0.08 20.67 -18.08
CA GLY A 217 0.05 21.93 -18.81
C GLY A 217 -0.93 22.99 -18.31
N LYS A 218 -1.24 23.95 -19.17
CA LYS A 218 -2.29 24.96 -18.95
C LYS A 218 -3.17 25.02 -20.18
N ASP A 219 -4.46 25.31 -19.97
CA ASP A 219 -5.41 25.59 -21.04
C ASP A 219 -5.24 27.03 -21.62
N ALA A 220 -6.11 27.39 -22.57
CA ALA A 220 -6.09 28.70 -23.21
C ALA A 220 -6.35 29.85 -22.22
N ASP A 221 -7.05 29.59 -21.11
CA ASP A 221 -7.34 30.54 -20.04
C ASP A 221 -6.25 30.58 -18.95
N GLY A 222 -5.16 29.81 -19.13
CA GLY A 222 -4.06 29.72 -18.16
C GLY A 222 -4.34 28.82 -16.96
N LYS A 223 -5.48 28.11 -16.91
CA LYS A 223 -5.82 27.17 -15.83
C LYS A 223 -5.04 25.86 -16.01
N PRO A 224 -4.70 25.18 -14.89
CA PRO A 224 -3.98 23.91 -14.97
C PRO A 224 -4.81 22.83 -15.67
N THR A 225 -4.19 22.14 -16.62
CA THR A 225 -4.67 20.88 -17.16
C THR A 225 -3.98 19.73 -16.44
N TYR A 226 -4.69 18.61 -16.29
CA TYR A 226 -4.22 17.48 -15.52
C TYR A 226 -3.98 16.25 -16.39
N VAL A 227 -3.11 15.36 -15.93
CA VAL A 227 -2.84 14.10 -16.61
C VAL A 227 -4.13 13.27 -16.70
N GLY A 228 -4.44 12.79 -17.90
CA GLY A 228 -5.58 11.92 -18.18
C GLY A 228 -5.16 10.46 -18.38
N GLY A 229 -6.06 9.70 -18.98
CA GLY A 229 -5.79 8.33 -19.39
C GLY A 229 -5.51 7.39 -18.22
N VAL A 230 -4.72 6.33 -18.49
CA VAL A 230 -4.39 5.30 -17.48
C VAL A 230 -3.53 5.83 -16.35
N ARG A 231 -2.68 6.84 -16.62
CA ARG A 231 -1.90 7.52 -15.60
C ARG A 231 -2.80 8.31 -14.66
N GLY A 232 -3.79 9.03 -15.18
CA GLY A 232 -4.80 9.70 -14.36
C GLY A 232 -5.62 8.72 -13.51
N LEU A 233 -5.91 7.53 -14.05
CA LEU A 233 -6.60 6.47 -13.31
C LEU A 233 -5.78 5.97 -12.11
N VAL A 234 -4.48 5.69 -12.29
CA VAL A 234 -3.65 5.23 -11.18
C VAL A 234 -3.50 6.32 -10.10
N GLU A 235 -3.35 7.59 -10.48
CA GLU A 235 -3.27 8.69 -9.51
C GLU A 235 -4.53 8.83 -8.66
N ARG A 236 -5.72 8.68 -9.27
CA ARG A 236 -6.99 8.71 -8.52
C ARG A 236 -7.10 7.56 -7.52
N ASN A 237 -6.77 6.34 -7.94
CA ASN A 237 -6.82 5.18 -7.05
C ASN A 237 -5.79 5.29 -5.92
N THR A 238 -4.58 5.73 -6.23
CA THR A 238 -3.53 5.98 -5.24
C THR A 238 -3.98 6.98 -4.17
N MET A 239 -4.58 8.09 -4.59
CA MET A 239 -5.13 9.07 -3.64
C MET A 239 -6.26 8.48 -2.78
N ARG A 240 -7.19 7.73 -3.37
CA ARG A 240 -8.28 7.09 -2.63
C ARG A 240 -7.79 6.09 -1.58
N TYR A 241 -6.81 5.27 -1.93
CA TYR A 241 -6.21 4.33 -0.97
C TYR A 241 -5.46 5.06 0.14
N TYR A 242 -4.70 6.10 -0.19
CA TYR A 242 -4.04 6.91 0.81
C TYR A 242 -5.05 7.54 1.78
N LEU A 243 -6.13 8.16 1.27
CA LEU A 243 -7.17 8.75 2.09
C LEU A 243 -7.88 7.70 2.96
N ALA A 244 -8.03 6.47 2.48
CA ALA A 244 -8.61 5.38 3.27
C ALA A 244 -7.68 4.94 4.42
N ILE A 245 -6.38 4.90 4.20
CA ILE A 245 -5.38 4.61 5.23
C ILE A 245 -5.39 5.72 6.29
N ASP A 246 -5.30 6.98 5.87
CA ASP A 246 -5.28 8.14 6.75
C ASP A 246 -6.53 8.21 7.63
N ASP A 247 -7.69 7.99 7.05
CA ASP A 247 -8.97 7.99 7.74
C ASP A 247 -9.11 6.82 8.73
N TYR A 248 -8.67 5.62 8.32
CA TYR A 248 -8.68 4.44 9.20
C TYR A 248 -7.75 4.62 10.40
N VAL A 249 -6.57 5.16 10.20
CA VAL A 249 -5.61 5.43 11.27
C VAL A 249 -6.18 6.41 12.30
N ALA A 250 -6.96 7.39 11.85
CA ALA A 250 -7.62 8.37 12.73
C ALA A 250 -8.79 7.77 13.53
N ALA A 251 -9.44 6.71 13.02
CA ALA A 251 -10.63 6.10 13.63
C ALA A 251 -10.62 4.56 13.48
N PRO A 252 -9.67 3.84 14.13
CA PRO A 252 -9.43 2.42 13.86
C PRO A 252 -10.44 1.45 14.50
N ALA A 253 -11.25 1.89 15.47
CA ALA A 253 -12.17 0.98 16.17
C ALA A 253 -13.29 0.49 15.23
N PRO A 254 -13.69 -0.81 15.33
CA PRO A 254 -14.79 -1.34 14.51
C PRO A 254 -16.08 -0.53 14.62
N SER A 255 -16.40 -0.02 15.81
CA SER A 255 -17.58 0.82 16.07
C SER A 255 -17.55 2.18 15.36
N GLN A 256 -16.40 2.60 14.82
CA GLN A 256 -16.22 3.87 14.12
C GLN A 256 -16.42 3.76 12.60
N LEU A 257 -17.00 2.67 12.10
CA LEU A 257 -17.24 2.50 10.66
C LEU A 257 -18.03 3.67 10.05
N GLU A 258 -19.12 4.09 10.68
CA GLU A 258 -19.95 5.20 10.21
C GLU A 258 -19.16 6.53 10.13
N GLN A 259 -18.31 6.76 11.11
CA GLN A 259 -17.42 7.92 11.09
C GLN A 259 -16.47 7.83 9.89
N ARG A 260 -15.79 6.68 9.70
CA ARG A 260 -14.87 6.47 8.57
C ARG A 260 -15.56 6.65 7.21
N LEU A 261 -16.75 6.09 7.03
CA LEU A 261 -17.49 6.26 5.78
C LEU A 261 -17.75 7.74 5.48
N GLY A 262 -18.18 8.50 6.48
CA GLY A 262 -18.43 9.92 6.34
C GLY A 262 -17.17 10.75 6.07
N THR A 263 -16.12 10.55 6.86
CA THR A 263 -14.87 11.32 6.77
C THR A 263 -14.08 10.99 5.52
N TRP A 264 -14.03 9.72 5.09
CA TRP A 264 -13.41 9.34 3.82
C TRP A 264 -14.10 9.99 2.61
N PHE A 265 -15.45 9.96 2.59
CA PHE A 265 -16.19 10.64 1.52
C PHE A 265 -15.86 12.13 1.49
N ASP A 266 -15.93 12.81 2.64
CA ASP A 266 -15.63 14.25 2.74
C ASP A 266 -14.18 14.57 2.36
N ALA A 267 -13.24 13.65 2.63
CA ALA A 267 -11.85 13.78 2.21
C ALA A 267 -11.68 13.66 0.68
N THR A 268 -12.45 12.78 0.03
CA THR A 268 -12.45 12.66 -1.45
C THR A 268 -13.07 13.90 -2.10
N GLU A 269 -14.13 14.46 -1.52
CA GLU A 269 -14.82 15.65 -2.03
C GLU A 269 -14.02 16.97 -1.88
N ARG A 270 -12.87 16.94 -1.20
CA ARG A 270 -11.89 18.04 -1.31
C ARG A 270 -11.26 18.13 -2.71
N TYR A 271 -11.37 17.07 -3.50
CA TYR A 271 -10.81 16.94 -4.86
C TYR A 271 -11.89 16.57 -5.88
N PRO A 272 -13.01 17.32 -5.98
CA PRO A 272 -14.18 16.87 -6.75
C PRO A 272 -13.87 16.70 -8.24
N ARG A 273 -12.97 17.51 -8.81
CA ARG A 273 -12.54 17.38 -10.21
C ARG A 273 -11.93 16.02 -10.51
N GLN A 274 -11.25 15.40 -9.55
CA GLN A 274 -10.55 14.14 -9.71
C GLN A 274 -11.33 12.96 -9.14
N LEU A 275 -12.00 13.13 -7.99
CA LEU A 275 -12.48 12.00 -7.19
C LEU A 275 -14.00 11.89 -7.07
N HIS A 276 -14.77 12.94 -7.40
CA HIS A 276 -16.23 12.85 -7.34
C HIS A 276 -16.76 11.83 -8.33
N GLU A 277 -17.56 10.87 -7.87
CA GLU A 277 -18.22 9.85 -8.69
C GLU A 277 -19.66 9.52 -8.26
N VAL A 278 -20.06 9.89 -7.05
CA VAL A 278 -21.35 9.50 -6.46
C VAL A 278 -21.72 10.51 -5.36
N GLU A 279 -23.01 10.70 -5.13
CA GLU A 279 -23.50 11.52 -4.03
C GLU A 279 -23.28 10.86 -2.66
N LYS A 280 -23.09 11.67 -1.60
CA LYS A 280 -22.74 11.18 -0.25
C LYS A 280 -23.75 10.16 0.29
N ASN A 281 -25.04 10.42 0.14
CA ASN A 281 -26.06 9.51 0.66
C ASN A 281 -26.03 8.15 -0.04
N ASP A 282 -25.83 8.14 -1.36
CA ASP A 282 -25.74 6.91 -2.14
C ASP A 282 -24.49 6.11 -1.76
N TYR A 283 -23.35 6.80 -1.58
CA TYR A 283 -22.13 6.19 -1.07
C TYR A 283 -22.34 5.54 0.29
N LEU A 284 -22.92 6.26 1.26
CA LEU A 284 -23.14 5.75 2.61
C LEU A 284 -24.08 4.54 2.64
N VAL A 285 -25.20 4.60 1.89
CA VAL A 285 -26.14 3.47 1.77
C VAL A 285 -25.46 2.25 1.20
N MET A 286 -24.75 2.42 0.08
CA MET A 286 -24.01 1.35 -0.59
C MET A 286 -22.98 0.70 0.33
N LYS A 287 -22.12 1.50 0.97
CA LYS A 287 -21.02 1.00 1.80
C LYS A 287 -21.47 0.33 3.09
N ARG A 288 -22.56 0.77 3.70
CA ARG A 288 -23.17 0.09 4.84
C ARG A 288 -23.59 -1.34 4.51
N GLU A 289 -24.15 -1.56 3.33
CA GLU A 289 -24.53 -2.91 2.89
C GLU A 289 -23.30 -3.77 2.52
N GLU A 290 -22.32 -3.17 1.87
CA GLU A 290 -21.08 -3.85 1.49
C GLU A 290 -20.23 -4.24 2.72
N ALA A 291 -20.17 -3.42 3.75
CA ALA A 291 -19.42 -3.70 4.98
C ALA A 291 -20.05 -4.77 5.89
N LYS A 292 -21.29 -5.20 5.65
CA LYS A 292 -21.94 -6.32 6.35
C LYS A 292 -21.58 -7.69 5.78
N ARG A 293 -20.99 -7.72 4.61
CA ARG A 293 -20.64 -8.92 3.85
C ARG A 293 -19.19 -9.32 4.13
#